data_44f549ca53207a4934f085d7704bdc57
#
_entry.id   44f549ca53207a4934f085d7704bdc57
#
_cell.length_a   1.000
_cell.length_b   1.000
_cell.length_c   1.000
_cell.angle_alpha   90.00
_cell.angle_beta   90.00
_cell.angle_gamma   90.00
#
_symmetry.space_group_name_H-M   'P 1'
#
loop_
_entity.id
_entity.type
_entity.pdbx_description
1 polymer ?
#
loop_
_entity_poly.entity_id
_entity_poly.type
_entity_poly.pdbx_seq_one_letter_code
_entity_poly.pdbx_strand_id
1 'polypeptide(L)'
;MIKVLCLLSTLLIFPTMSNSSVKINLEDYINSFSWDKRIVLFIAKEKDTHLINKTDNFFKRSSCENEVRNLKYIRIVGDDINKYTIPDRFKNKYGLWLIGYDGGDKSYSNDTSLLKEIHNIIDTMPIRKNEMTEQNEKCN
;
A
#
# COMPACT_ATOMS: atom_id res chain seq x y z
N MET A 1 63.08 -43.22 6.37
CA MET A 1 61.66 -43.41 5.97
C MET A 1 60.85 -42.17 6.39
N ILE A 2 60.57 -41.29 5.45
CA ILE A 2 59.79 -40.08 5.71
C ILE A 2 58.36 -40.41 5.40
N LYS A 3 57.49 -40.35 6.42
CA LYS A 3 56.03 -40.49 6.26
C LYS A 3 55.50 -39.12 5.86
N VAL A 4 55.10 -38.98 4.59
CA VAL A 4 54.34 -37.82 4.10
C VAL A 4 52.90 -37.98 4.52
N LEU A 5 52.45 -37.11 5.46
CA LEU A 5 51.08 -37.05 5.91
C LEU A 5 50.31 -36.11 4.95
N CYS A 6 49.56 -36.66 4.01
CA CYS A 6 48.63 -35.89 3.16
C CYS A 6 47.42 -35.45 4.00
N LEU A 7 47.41 -34.18 4.40
CA LEU A 7 46.20 -33.53 4.93
C LEU A 7 45.26 -33.17 3.77
N LEU A 8 44.22 -34.02 3.60
CA LEU A 8 43.09 -33.68 2.72
C LEU A 8 42.22 -32.60 3.42
N SER A 9 42.40 -31.37 2.98
CA SER A 9 41.54 -30.25 3.33
C SER A 9 40.23 -30.37 2.52
N THR A 10 39.19 -30.93 3.12
CA THR A 10 37.84 -30.95 2.54
C THR A 10 37.22 -29.53 2.71
N LEU A 11 37.23 -28.75 1.62
CA LEU A 11 36.55 -27.48 1.54
C LEU A 11 35.04 -27.72 1.50
N LEU A 12 34.37 -27.56 2.64
CA LEU A 12 32.90 -27.58 2.72
C LEU A 12 32.34 -26.33 2.06
N ILE A 13 31.90 -26.45 0.81
CA ILE A 13 31.14 -25.44 0.12
C ILE A 13 29.71 -25.49 0.64
N PHE A 14 29.37 -24.56 1.55
CA PHE A 14 27.98 -24.37 1.95
C PHE A 14 27.28 -23.64 0.83
N PRO A 15 26.18 -24.19 0.24
CA PRO A 15 25.38 -23.43 -0.70
C PRO A 15 24.71 -22.30 0.06
N THR A 16 25.04 -21.05 -0.26
CA THR A 16 24.30 -19.89 0.19
C THR A 16 22.93 -19.91 -0.48
N MET A 17 21.91 -20.36 0.25
CA MET A 17 20.52 -20.19 -0.20
C MET A 17 20.21 -18.71 -0.20
N SER A 18 20.22 -18.09 -1.38
CA SER A 18 19.64 -16.78 -1.56
C SER A 18 18.12 -16.91 -1.42
N ASN A 19 17.58 -16.55 -0.26
CA ASN A 19 16.16 -16.34 -0.09
C ASN A 19 15.74 -15.14 -0.96
N SER A 20 15.36 -15.38 -2.20
CA SER A 20 14.61 -14.40 -2.98
C SER A 20 13.21 -14.35 -2.36
N SER A 21 12.94 -13.35 -1.52
CA SER A 21 11.60 -13.10 -1.01
C SER A 21 10.66 -12.84 -2.21
N VAL A 22 9.61 -13.64 -2.34
CA VAL A 22 8.59 -13.46 -3.37
C VAL A 22 7.91 -12.10 -3.12
N LYS A 23 7.98 -11.21 -4.12
CA LYS A 23 7.33 -9.90 -4.03
C LYS A 23 5.81 -10.03 -4.22
N ILE A 24 5.08 -9.19 -3.51
CA ILE A 24 3.62 -9.06 -3.65
C ILE A 24 3.34 -8.25 -4.93
N ASN A 25 2.52 -8.78 -5.82
CA ASN A 25 2.02 -7.98 -6.94
C ASN A 25 1.02 -6.95 -6.41
N LEU A 26 1.38 -5.65 -6.50
CA LEU A 26 0.54 -4.59 -5.94
C LEU A 26 -0.81 -4.47 -6.67
N GLU A 27 -0.84 -4.70 -7.98
CA GLU A 27 -2.08 -4.70 -8.75
C GLU A 27 -3.04 -5.79 -8.27
N ASP A 28 -2.54 -7.00 -8.11
CA ASP A 28 -3.34 -8.14 -7.61
C ASP A 28 -3.80 -7.89 -6.17
N TYR A 29 -2.94 -7.29 -5.35
CA TYR A 29 -3.30 -6.94 -3.98
C TYR A 29 -4.43 -5.89 -3.92
N ILE A 30 -4.35 -4.85 -4.75
CA ILE A 30 -5.43 -3.86 -4.88
C ILE A 30 -6.71 -4.54 -5.37
N ASN A 31 -6.63 -5.35 -6.41
CA ASN A 31 -7.78 -6.02 -7.00
C ASN A 31 -8.44 -7.03 -6.07
N SER A 32 -7.71 -7.55 -5.07
CA SER A 32 -8.28 -8.45 -4.05
C SER A 32 -9.37 -7.78 -3.20
N PHE A 33 -9.41 -6.44 -3.17
CA PHE A 33 -10.43 -5.64 -2.48
C PHE A 33 -11.57 -5.16 -3.40
N SER A 34 -11.55 -5.50 -4.68
CA SER A 34 -12.57 -5.05 -5.65
C SER A 34 -13.97 -5.41 -5.15
N TRP A 35 -14.88 -4.42 -5.23
CA TRP A 35 -16.27 -4.48 -4.79
C TRP A 35 -16.49 -4.66 -3.27
N ASP A 36 -15.42 -4.74 -2.49
CA ASP A 36 -15.47 -4.77 -1.02
C ASP A 36 -14.97 -3.46 -0.41
N LYS A 37 -13.84 -2.96 -0.89
CA LYS A 37 -13.20 -1.73 -0.38
C LYS A 37 -12.86 -0.76 -1.48
N ARG A 38 -13.00 0.54 -1.19
CA ARG A 38 -12.25 1.60 -1.83
C ARG A 38 -10.88 1.67 -1.20
N ILE A 39 -9.88 2.11 -1.94
CA ILE A 39 -8.50 2.13 -1.45
C ILE A 39 -7.94 3.54 -1.52
N VAL A 40 -7.26 3.96 -0.46
CA VAL A 40 -6.24 4.99 -0.55
C VAL A 40 -4.89 4.30 -0.55
N LEU A 41 -4.23 4.36 -1.70
CA LEU A 41 -2.84 3.95 -1.84
C LEU A 41 -1.95 5.15 -1.56
N PHE A 42 -1.03 5.00 -0.61
CA PHE A 42 -0.03 6.01 -0.26
C PHE A 42 1.36 5.47 -0.53
N ILE A 43 2.10 6.13 -1.42
CA ILE A 43 3.50 5.80 -1.69
C ILE A 43 4.34 7.05 -1.41
N ALA A 44 5.32 6.94 -0.51
CA ALA A 44 6.18 8.04 -0.15
C ALA A 44 7.64 7.61 0.04
N LYS A 45 8.56 8.55 -0.16
CA LYS A 45 9.95 8.38 0.24
C LYS A 45 10.06 8.56 1.76
N GLU A 46 11.00 7.85 2.38
CA GLU A 46 11.22 7.93 3.83
C GLU A 46 11.48 9.36 4.34
N LYS A 47 12.14 10.18 3.52
CA LYS A 47 12.46 11.58 3.84
C LYS A 47 11.25 12.53 3.85
N ASP A 48 10.13 12.14 3.24
CA ASP A 48 8.94 12.99 3.10
C ASP A 48 8.10 12.97 4.40
N THR A 49 8.74 13.24 5.53
CA THR A 49 8.18 13.10 6.88
C THR A 49 6.91 13.92 7.10
N HIS A 50 6.81 15.12 6.51
CA HIS A 50 5.61 15.94 6.63
C HIS A 50 4.40 15.27 5.95
N LEU A 51 4.58 14.76 4.73
CA LEU A 51 3.53 14.05 3.99
C LEU A 51 3.11 12.77 4.71
N ILE A 52 4.08 12.01 5.21
CA ILE A 52 3.86 10.77 5.97
C ILE A 52 3.04 11.06 7.21
N ASN A 53 3.50 12.02 8.05
CA ASN A 53 2.83 12.33 9.32
C ASN A 53 1.40 12.86 9.11
N LYS A 54 1.19 13.72 8.11
CA LYS A 54 -0.14 14.23 7.78
C LYS A 54 -1.09 13.13 7.34
N THR A 55 -0.62 12.22 6.50
CA THR A 55 -1.41 11.11 5.98
C THR A 55 -1.74 10.10 7.08
N ASP A 56 -0.75 9.67 7.85
CA ASP A 56 -0.95 8.73 8.95
C ASP A 56 -1.91 9.30 10.02
N ASN A 57 -1.77 10.58 10.37
CA ASN A 57 -2.66 11.26 11.30
C ASN A 57 -4.10 11.36 10.76
N PHE A 58 -4.28 11.62 9.47
CA PHE A 58 -5.60 11.63 8.86
C PHE A 58 -6.30 10.28 9.04
N PHE A 59 -5.64 9.19 8.67
CA PHE A 59 -6.24 7.84 8.78
C PHE A 59 -6.50 7.45 10.23
N LYS A 60 -5.68 7.88 11.17
CA LYS A 60 -5.91 7.65 12.59
C LYS A 60 -7.12 8.41 13.14
N ARG A 61 -7.25 9.70 12.78
CA ARG A 61 -8.32 10.56 13.29
C ARG A 61 -9.67 10.32 12.64
N SER A 62 -9.66 9.95 11.38
CA SER A 62 -10.86 9.77 10.55
C SER A 62 -11.26 8.31 10.43
N SER A 63 -10.92 7.45 11.40
CA SER A 63 -11.15 6.00 11.28
C SER A 63 -12.62 5.67 11.08
N CYS A 64 -13.54 6.26 11.84
CA CYS A 64 -14.97 6.06 11.66
C CYS A 64 -15.44 6.52 10.27
N GLU A 65 -15.06 7.74 9.86
CA GLU A 65 -15.44 8.30 8.57
C GLU A 65 -14.91 7.47 7.38
N ASN A 66 -13.74 6.87 7.56
CA ASN A 66 -13.16 5.97 6.57
C ASN A 66 -13.88 4.62 6.54
N GLU A 67 -14.24 4.08 7.72
CA GLU A 67 -14.91 2.79 7.84
C GLU A 67 -16.31 2.81 7.20
N VAL A 68 -17.12 3.84 7.49
CA VAL A 68 -18.47 3.97 6.88
C VAL A 68 -18.43 4.17 5.36
N ARG A 69 -17.28 4.52 4.80
CA ARG A 69 -17.03 4.62 3.35
C ARG A 69 -16.34 3.40 2.76
N ASN A 70 -16.17 2.34 3.55
CA ASN A 70 -15.43 1.14 3.17
C ASN A 70 -14.03 1.46 2.62
N LEU A 71 -13.32 2.40 3.23
CA LEU A 71 -12.04 2.91 2.78
C LEU A 71 -10.89 2.16 3.44
N LYS A 72 -10.08 1.50 2.63
CA LYS A 72 -8.86 0.78 3.04
C LYS A 72 -7.62 1.64 2.80
N TYR A 73 -6.77 1.78 3.79
CA TYR A 73 -5.48 2.45 3.68
C TYR A 73 -4.38 1.44 3.37
N ILE A 74 -3.69 1.61 2.25
CA ILE A 74 -2.49 0.86 1.87
C ILE A 74 -1.32 1.84 1.89
N ARG A 75 -0.38 1.61 2.82
CA ARG A 75 0.77 2.47 3.08
C ARG A 75 2.05 1.79 2.64
N ILE A 76 2.78 2.46 1.72
CA ILE A 76 4.08 2.00 1.20
C ILE A 76 5.07 3.16 1.36
N VAL A 77 5.97 3.08 2.33
CA VAL A 77 6.92 4.15 2.64
C VAL A 77 8.34 3.62 2.64
N GLY A 78 9.24 4.35 1.98
CA GLY A 78 10.66 4.03 1.95
C GLY A 78 10.91 2.63 1.38
N ASP A 79 11.64 1.81 2.11
CA ASP A 79 12.04 0.47 1.69
C ASP A 79 10.89 -0.53 1.58
N ASP A 80 9.71 -0.21 2.12
CA ASP A 80 8.51 -1.04 1.94
C ASP A 80 8.16 -1.27 0.47
N ILE A 81 8.54 -0.35 -0.41
CA ILE A 81 8.32 -0.48 -1.87
C ILE A 81 8.98 -1.74 -2.45
N ASN A 82 10.07 -2.21 -1.83
CA ASN A 82 10.80 -3.39 -2.28
C ASN A 82 10.05 -4.71 -2.04
N LYS A 83 9.01 -4.67 -1.19
CA LYS A 83 8.10 -5.81 -0.92
C LYS A 83 7.12 -6.04 -2.06
N TYR A 84 6.98 -5.07 -2.98
CA TYR A 84 5.97 -5.08 -4.03
C TYR A 84 6.57 -5.08 -5.42
N THR A 85 5.89 -5.71 -6.36
CA THR A 85 6.00 -5.44 -7.79
C THR A 85 5.04 -4.30 -8.10
N ILE A 86 5.59 -3.15 -8.49
CA ILE A 86 4.81 -1.91 -8.71
C ILE A 86 4.35 -1.86 -10.17
N PRO A 87 3.04 -1.77 -10.45
CA PRO A 87 2.53 -1.62 -11.80
C PRO A 87 2.87 -0.25 -12.40
N ASP A 88 2.88 -0.15 -13.73
CA ASP A 88 3.33 1.05 -14.45
C ASP A 88 2.55 2.31 -14.06
N ARG A 89 1.26 2.20 -13.72
CA ARG A 89 0.44 3.34 -13.31
C ARG A 89 0.94 4.05 -12.05
N PHE A 90 1.68 3.34 -11.19
CA PHE A 90 2.25 3.89 -9.94
C PHE A 90 3.77 3.99 -9.97
N LYS A 91 4.42 3.46 -11.01
CA LYS A 91 5.87 3.36 -11.08
C LYS A 91 6.53 4.73 -11.11
N ASN A 92 7.52 4.95 -10.23
CA ASN A 92 8.24 6.22 -10.07
C ASN A 92 7.35 7.42 -9.71
N LYS A 93 6.18 7.16 -9.13
CA LYS A 93 5.27 8.19 -8.65
C LYS A 93 5.12 8.08 -7.14
N TYR A 94 4.97 9.22 -6.49
CA TYR A 94 4.77 9.33 -5.05
C TYR A 94 3.54 10.19 -4.78
N GLY A 95 2.83 9.90 -3.71
CA GLY A 95 1.62 10.62 -3.32
C GLY A 95 0.48 9.70 -2.90
N LEU A 96 -0.72 10.18 -3.11
CA LEU A 96 -1.97 9.57 -2.69
C LEU A 96 -2.85 9.28 -3.90
N TRP A 97 -3.36 8.06 -4.01
CA TRP A 97 -4.38 7.67 -4.99
C TRP A 97 -5.64 7.24 -4.29
N LEU A 98 -6.77 7.74 -4.74
CA LEU A 98 -8.07 7.16 -4.43
C LEU A 98 -8.43 6.17 -5.54
N ILE A 99 -8.62 4.92 -5.17
CA ILE A 99 -8.99 3.82 -6.05
C ILE A 99 -10.41 3.37 -5.69
N GLY A 100 -11.27 3.28 -6.69
CA GLY A 100 -12.66 2.88 -6.50
C GLY A 100 -12.85 1.38 -6.34
N TYR A 101 -14.09 0.94 -6.14
CA TYR A 101 -14.46 -0.48 -6.03
C TYR A 101 -14.09 -1.30 -7.27
N ASP A 102 -14.07 -0.68 -8.44
CA ASP A 102 -13.68 -1.30 -9.72
C ASP A 102 -12.15 -1.43 -9.93
N GLY A 103 -11.35 -1.01 -8.94
CA GLY A 103 -9.89 -0.98 -9.03
C GLY A 103 -9.32 0.17 -9.86
N GLY A 104 -10.17 1.06 -10.39
CA GLY A 104 -9.74 2.21 -11.19
C GLY A 104 -9.39 3.42 -10.34
N ASP A 105 -8.41 4.22 -10.83
CA ASP A 105 -8.01 5.47 -10.19
C ASP A 105 -9.11 6.52 -10.32
N LYS A 106 -9.53 7.11 -9.21
CA LYS A 106 -10.57 8.15 -9.15
C LYS A 106 -9.97 9.52 -8.90
N SER A 107 -8.87 9.61 -8.18
CA SER A 107 -8.15 10.85 -7.91
C SER A 107 -6.71 10.57 -7.51
N TYR A 108 -5.84 11.55 -7.69
CA TYR A 108 -4.44 11.52 -7.32
C TYR A 108 -3.97 12.89 -6.85
N SER A 109 -3.11 12.91 -5.85
CA SER A 109 -2.30 14.08 -5.50
C SER A 109 -0.90 13.68 -5.07
N ASN A 110 0.09 14.51 -5.41
CA ASN A 110 1.47 14.33 -4.94
C ASN A 110 1.73 14.96 -3.57
N ASP A 111 0.71 15.54 -2.98
CA ASP A 111 0.73 16.18 -1.66
C ASP A 111 -0.47 15.76 -0.80
N THR A 112 -0.76 16.50 0.27
CA THR A 112 -1.87 16.21 1.18
C THR A 112 -3.23 16.75 0.73
N SER A 113 -3.34 17.37 -0.45
CA SER A 113 -4.58 18.02 -0.90
C SER A 113 -5.74 17.04 -1.03
N LEU A 114 -5.48 15.81 -1.51
CA LEU A 114 -6.50 14.78 -1.63
C LEU A 114 -7.16 14.44 -0.28
N LEU A 115 -6.41 14.49 0.83
CA LEU A 115 -6.96 14.18 2.16
C LEU A 115 -8.09 15.13 2.59
N LYS A 116 -8.09 16.38 2.09
CA LYS A 116 -9.12 17.37 2.40
C LYS A 116 -10.43 17.09 1.68
N GLU A 117 -10.37 16.42 0.56
CA GLU A 117 -11.51 16.26 -0.35
C GLU A 117 -11.98 14.80 -0.50
N ILE A 118 -11.21 13.84 0.01
CA ILE A 118 -11.43 12.42 -0.25
C ILE A 118 -12.82 11.94 0.14
N HIS A 119 -13.33 12.36 1.30
CA HIS A 119 -14.67 11.97 1.75
C HIS A 119 -15.75 12.58 0.84
N ASN A 120 -15.59 13.85 0.43
CA ASN A 120 -16.51 14.51 -0.49
C ASN A 120 -16.51 13.81 -1.85
N ILE A 121 -15.34 13.47 -2.38
CA ILE A 121 -15.23 12.74 -3.66
C ILE A 121 -15.98 11.42 -3.58
N ILE A 122 -15.76 10.64 -2.51
CA ILE A 122 -16.43 9.36 -2.30
C ILE A 122 -17.95 9.55 -2.20
N ASP A 123 -18.41 10.53 -1.43
CA ASP A 123 -19.83 10.76 -1.17
C ASP A 123 -20.61 11.19 -2.43
N THR A 124 -19.92 11.66 -3.47
CA THR A 124 -20.54 11.93 -4.79
C THR A 124 -20.66 10.69 -5.68
N MET A 125 -20.01 9.59 -5.33
CA MET A 125 -20.05 8.36 -6.13
C MET A 125 -21.46 7.73 -6.09
N PRO A 126 -22.00 7.20 -7.22
CA PRO A 126 -23.36 6.65 -7.25
C PRO A 126 -23.58 5.52 -6.25
N ILE A 127 -22.64 4.57 -6.13
CA ILE A 127 -22.74 3.44 -5.18
C ILE A 127 -22.72 3.95 -3.74
N ARG A 128 -21.91 4.96 -3.42
CA ARG A 128 -21.87 5.54 -2.07
C ARG A 128 -23.18 6.20 -1.68
N LYS A 129 -23.86 6.84 -2.61
CA LYS A 129 -25.20 7.43 -2.37
C LYS A 129 -26.19 6.38 -1.93
N ASN A 130 -26.17 5.19 -2.54
CA ASN A 130 -27.00 4.06 -2.13
C ASN A 130 -26.58 3.54 -0.74
N GLU A 131 -25.29 3.40 -0.48
CA GLU A 131 -24.75 2.99 0.83
C GLU A 131 -25.22 3.94 1.94
N MET A 132 -25.18 5.26 1.74
CA MET A 132 -25.66 6.25 2.72
C MET A 132 -27.15 6.15 3.02
N THR A 133 -27.97 5.68 2.07
CA THR A 133 -29.40 5.45 2.27
C THR A 133 -29.67 4.19 3.07
N GLU A 134 -28.85 3.15 2.89
CA GLU A 134 -28.99 1.84 3.55
C GLU A 134 -28.32 1.80 4.92
N GLN A 135 -27.23 2.56 5.11
CA GLN A 135 -26.47 2.64 6.35
C GLN A 135 -26.97 3.82 7.18
N ASN A 136 -27.63 3.54 8.31
CA ASN A 136 -27.94 4.57 9.32
C ASN A 136 -26.72 4.93 10.19
N GLU A 137 -25.53 4.57 9.76
CA GLU A 137 -24.29 4.78 10.51
C GLU A 137 -23.83 6.22 10.38
N LYS A 138 -23.73 6.90 11.50
CA LYS A 138 -23.17 8.26 11.61
C LYS A 138 -21.98 8.19 12.53
N CYS A 139 -20.89 8.85 12.12
CA CYS A 139 -19.77 9.15 13.00
C CYS A 139 -20.12 10.36 13.89
N ASN A 140 -19.95 10.22 15.19
CA ASN A 140 -20.17 11.29 16.18
C ASN A 140 -18.91 12.14 16.34
#